data_2cafa093b031e7572baf5466f7919e73
#
_entry.id   2cafa093b031e7572baf5466f7919e73
#
_cell.length_a   1.000
_cell.length_b   1.000
_cell.length_c   1.000
_cell.angle_alpha   90.00
_cell.angle_beta   90.00
_cell.angle_gamma   90.00
#
_symmetry.space_group_name_H-M   'P 1'
#
loop_
_entity.id
_entity.type
_entity.pdbx_description
1 polymer ?
#
loop_
_entity_poly.entity_id
_entity_poly.type
_entity_poly.pdbx_seq_one_letter_code
_entity_poly.pdbx_strand_id
1 'polypeptide(L)'
;MRVFGACHEKIKKIITNFAMYLGRYRIIERRYFCLLIKLVMKKLLIVLALVGVSTTSMAQDSDPVLKYSVATNSFWSNWFIQVGGEWNAWYSDQEHGKDLPVSPFKKFRSSPSAAIAVGKWFTPGIGLRTKLQGIWGKSVIDENSRSNKYWNLNEHVLLNVSNMVLGYNPNRVWNLIPFFGGGLGRTMTHDLYAMNLSVGVLNTFRVCDKMAIHLELGWNRFEEDMDGYAGNTVADSHVNRGWEDKDNLLYAELGLTFNLGKSTWNKTPDVDALKALSQAQMDALNAQLNDAASENARLKNMLANQQPAETKTIREFVTTPVSVFFNINKTNIASQKDLVNVQAVAKYAKENNSNINVVGYADSATGSANVNQVLSDKRAETVANELVKMGVSRDRISTVGKGGVDDLSPISFNRRATVQIAE
;
A
#
# COMPACT_ATOMS: atom_id res chain seq x y z
N MET A 1 13.19 -4.34 16.01
CA MET A 1 14.27 -3.36 16.24
C MET A 1 14.85 -2.73 14.95
N ARG A 2 15.13 -3.46 13.86
CA ARG A 2 15.72 -2.87 12.62
C ARG A 2 14.82 -1.85 11.88
N VAL A 3 13.50 -1.97 11.94
CA VAL A 3 12.56 -1.05 11.26
C VAL A 3 12.49 0.33 11.94
N PHE A 4 12.64 0.39 13.25
CA PHE A 4 12.69 1.65 14.00
C PHE A 4 13.97 2.45 13.73
N GLY A 5 15.10 1.78 13.49
CA GLY A 5 16.36 2.44 13.16
C GLY A 5 16.33 3.20 11.83
N ALA A 6 15.77 2.58 10.79
CA ALA A 6 15.68 3.21 9.46
C ALA A 6 14.71 4.41 9.44
N CYS A 7 13.64 4.35 10.26
CA CYS A 7 12.70 5.45 10.41
C CYS A 7 13.32 6.63 11.18
N HIS A 8 14.07 6.35 12.24
CA HIS A 8 14.78 7.34 13.04
C HIS A 8 15.84 8.10 12.23
N GLU A 9 16.57 7.39 11.37
CA GLU A 9 17.62 8.01 10.53
C GLU A 9 17.03 8.94 9.45
N LYS A 10 15.92 8.55 8.83
CA LYS A 10 15.18 9.41 7.89
C LYS A 10 14.63 10.67 8.55
N ILE A 11 14.09 10.56 9.76
CA ILE A 11 13.55 11.70 10.51
C ILE A 11 14.68 12.66 10.90
N LYS A 12 15.80 12.13 11.42
CA LYS A 12 16.98 12.92 11.79
C LYS A 12 17.48 13.74 10.60
N LYS A 13 17.51 13.14 9.40
CA LYS A 13 17.89 13.79 8.15
C LYS A 13 16.92 14.90 7.75
N ILE A 14 15.60 14.67 7.89
CA ILE A 14 14.56 15.66 7.58
C ILE A 14 14.63 16.84 8.57
N ILE A 15 14.75 16.56 9.87
CA ILE A 15 14.82 17.58 10.92
C ILE A 15 16.13 18.40 10.79
N THR A 16 17.26 17.75 10.51
CA THR A 16 18.54 18.43 10.33
C THR A 16 18.55 19.34 9.11
N ASN A 17 17.96 18.89 7.99
CA ASN A 17 17.82 19.72 6.78
C ASN A 17 16.85 20.88 7.00
N PHE A 18 15.76 20.67 7.75
CA PHE A 18 14.82 21.74 8.10
C PHE A 18 15.41 22.76 9.08
N ALA A 19 16.17 22.32 10.09
CA ALA A 19 16.88 23.19 11.02
C ALA A 19 17.99 24.00 10.34
N MET A 20 18.70 23.41 9.38
CA MET A 20 19.73 24.12 8.59
C MET A 20 19.11 25.18 7.65
N TYR A 21 17.88 24.94 7.14
CA TYR A 21 17.12 25.91 6.37
C TYR A 21 16.66 27.10 7.24
N LEU A 22 16.20 26.85 8.46
CA LEU A 22 15.76 27.88 9.41
C LEU A 22 16.91 28.70 9.99
N GLY A 23 18.10 28.11 10.18
CA GLY A 23 19.27 28.78 10.74
C GLY A 23 19.92 29.84 9.81
N ARG A 24 19.76 29.71 8.51
CA ARG A 24 20.31 30.67 7.52
C ARG A 24 19.47 31.92 7.28
N TYR A 25 18.25 32.01 7.85
CA TYR A 25 17.29 33.07 7.50
C TYR A 25 17.10 34.15 8.58
N ARG A 26 17.97 34.28 9.57
CA ARG A 26 17.84 35.27 10.64
C ARG A 26 18.25 36.73 10.27
N ILE A 27 18.65 36.98 9.02
CA ILE A 27 19.20 38.30 8.63
C ILE A 27 18.61 38.79 7.28
N ILE A 28 17.33 38.65 7.01
CA ILE A 28 16.72 39.33 5.84
C ILE A 28 15.39 39.98 6.23
N GLU A 29 15.31 41.28 5.98
CA GLU A 29 14.20 42.16 6.36
C GLU A 29 12.80 41.65 6.04
N ARG A 30 11.86 41.97 6.93
CA ARG A 30 10.43 41.55 6.91
C ARG A 30 9.68 41.71 5.58
N ARG A 31 10.12 42.58 4.65
CA ARG A 31 9.49 42.77 3.33
C ARG A 31 9.79 41.59 2.36
N TYR A 32 10.97 41.04 2.41
CA TYR A 32 11.34 39.89 1.56
C TYR A 32 10.71 38.57 2.03
N PHE A 33 10.47 38.44 3.33
CA PHE A 33 9.85 37.23 3.91
C PHE A 33 8.43 37.00 3.41
N CYS A 34 7.62 38.06 3.30
CA CYS A 34 6.23 37.93 2.79
C CYS A 34 6.18 37.63 1.28
N LEU A 35 7.15 38.14 0.52
CA LEU A 35 7.30 37.84 -0.93
C LEU A 35 7.80 36.42 -1.14
N LEU A 36 8.71 35.96 -0.31
CA LEU A 36 9.27 34.60 -0.35
C LEU A 36 8.23 33.56 0.02
N ILE A 37 7.41 33.80 1.05
CA ILE A 37 6.28 32.92 1.41
C ILE A 37 5.29 32.82 0.26
N LYS A 38 4.92 33.93 -0.40
CA LYS A 38 4.05 33.88 -1.58
C LYS A 38 4.67 33.14 -2.76
N LEU A 39 5.98 33.25 -2.94
CA LEU A 39 6.70 32.55 -4.01
C LEU A 39 6.89 31.07 -3.71
N VAL A 40 7.18 30.73 -2.45
CA VAL A 40 7.31 29.34 -1.97
C VAL A 40 5.95 28.64 -1.99
N MET A 41 4.86 29.31 -1.57
CA MET A 41 3.51 28.77 -1.68
C MET A 41 3.06 28.57 -3.13
N LYS A 42 3.38 29.49 -4.06
CA LYS A 42 3.13 29.26 -5.49
C LYS A 42 3.96 28.11 -6.05
N LYS A 43 5.23 28.00 -5.68
CA LYS A 43 6.09 26.87 -6.12
C LYS A 43 5.67 25.56 -5.47
N LEU A 44 5.25 25.57 -4.20
CA LEU A 44 4.71 24.40 -3.50
C LEU A 44 3.40 23.92 -4.15
N LEU A 45 2.51 24.83 -4.54
CA LEU A 45 1.28 24.52 -5.28
C LEU A 45 1.58 23.94 -6.68
N ILE A 46 2.59 24.45 -7.37
CA ILE A 46 3.03 23.93 -8.68
C ILE A 46 3.68 22.55 -8.52
N VAL A 47 4.51 22.34 -7.49
CA VAL A 47 5.09 21.02 -7.18
C VAL A 47 4.02 20.03 -6.73
N LEU A 48 3.02 20.44 -5.94
CA LEU A 48 1.87 19.62 -5.61
C LEU A 48 1.03 19.26 -6.85
N ALA A 49 0.84 20.18 -7.78
CA ALA A 49 0.15 19.94 -9.05
C ALA A 49 0.94 19.02 -9.97
N LEU A 50 2.28 19.16 -10.03
CA LEU A 50 3.17 18.30 -10.84
C LEU A 50 3.36 16.91 -10.25
N VAL A 51 3.38 16.75 -8.93
CA VAL A 51 3.42 15.43 -8.26
C VAL A 51 2.10 14.68 -8.46
N GLY A 52 0.97 15.40 -8.59
CA GLY A 52 -0.34 14.78 -8.91
C GLY A 52 -0.44 14.21 -10.32
N VAL A 53 0.43 14.62 -11.26
CA VAL A 53 0.38 14.18 -12.67
C VAL A 53 1.40 13.08 -13.00
N SER A 54 2.43 12.86 -12.17
CA SER A 54 3.56 11.97 -12.49
C SER A 54 3.48 10.56 -11.87
N THR A 55 2.35 10.14 -11.28
CA THR A 55 2.23 8.80 -10.69
C THR A 55 1.32 7.85 -11.45
N THR A 56 1.32 7.90 -12.78
CA THR A 56 0.69 6.84 -13.59
C THR A 56 1.70 5.84 -14.15
N SER A 57 2.71 5.46 -13.37
CA SER A 57 3.35 4.16 -13.58
C SER A 57 2.52 3.11 -12.85
N MET A 58 1.51 2.62 -13.49
CA MET A 58 0.81 1.41 -13.12
C MET A 58 1.82 0.25 -13.27
N ALA A 59 2.52 -0.10 -12.21
CA ALA A 59 3.01 -1.45 -12.08
C ALA A 59 1.76 -2.33 -12.10
N GLN A 60 1.57 -3.04 -13.21
CA GLN A 60 0.47 -3.97 -13.41
C GLN A 60 0.70 -5.10 -12.41
N ASP A 61 -0.01 -5.03 -11.28
CA ASP A 61 -0.12 -6.14 -10.33
C ASP A 61 -0.72 -7.30 -11.13
N SER A 62 0.02 -8.37 -11.32
CA SER A 62 -0.32 -9.48 -12.21
C SER A 62 -1.55 -10.28 -11.76
N ASP A 63 -2.04 -10.05 -10.54
CA ASP A 63 -3.24 -10.71 -10.03
C ASP A 63 -4.46 -9.80 -10.18
N PRO A 64 -5.56 -10.28 -10.78
CA PRO A 64 -6.79 -9.52 -10.90
C PRO A 64 -7.39 -9.26 -9.52
N VAL A 65 -7.44 -8.00 -9.11
CA VAL A 65 -7.99 -7.56 -7.83
C VAL A 65 -9.00 -6.44 -8.02
N LEU A 66 -10.04 -6.40 -7.19
CA LEU A 66 -11.01 -5.33 -7.19
C LEU A 66 -10.35 -4.01 -6.74
N LYS A 67 -10.48 -2.96 -7.55
CA LYS A 67 -9.82 -1.67 -7.34
C LYS A 67 -10.22 -1.00 -6.01
N TYR A 68 -11.49 -1.14 -5.62
CA TYR A 68 -12.10 -0.44 -4.49
C TYR A 68 -12.47 -1.35 -3.34
N SER A 69 -12.26 -2.67 -3.44
CA SER A 69 -12.63 -3.63 -2.42
C SER A 69 -11.40 -4.17 -1.69
N VAL A 70 -11.54 -4.28 -0.38
CA VAL A 70 -10.52 -4.84 0.51
C VAL A 70 -11.14 -5.79 1.51
N ALA A 71 -10.38 -6.80 1.92
CA ALA A 71 -10.79 -7.72 2.96
C ALA A 71 -10.89 -7.00 4.32
N THR A 72 -11.89 -7.36 5.11
CA THR A 72 -12.09 -6.81 6.46
C THR A 72 -10.93 -7.20 7.36
N ASN A 73 -10.39 -6.22 8.08
CA ASN A 73 -9.37 -6.44 9.11
C ASN A 73 -10.00 -6.70 10.48
N SER A 74 -9.22 -7.27 11.42
CA SER A 74 -9.64 -7.45 12.79
C SER A 74 -9.91 -6.11 13.49
N PHE A 75 -10.68 -6.14 14.59
CA PHE A 75 -11.01 -4.94 15.37
C PHE A 75 -9.77 -4.18 15.83
N TRP A 76 -8.69 -4.87 16.22
CA TRP A 76 -7.46 -4.27 16.73
C TRP A 76 -6.52 -3.73 15.64
N SER A 77 -6.87 -3.89 14.37
CA SER A 77 -6.11 -3.34 13.24
C SER A 77 -6.54 -1.90 12.93
N ASN A 78 -5.63 -1.17 12.26
CA ASN A 78 -5.88 0.15 11.68
C ASN A 78 -6.17 1.27 12.69
N TRP A 79 -5.74 1.11 13.92
CA TRP A 79 -5.71 2.19 14.91
C TRP A 79 -4.52 3.11 14.65
N PHE A 80 -4.69 4.37 14.99
CA PHE A 80 -3.61 5.35 14.93
C PHE A 80 -3.68 6.34 16.11
N ILE A 81 -2.54 6.93 16.42
CA ILE A 81 -2.40 8.02 17.37
C ILE A 81 -1.77 9.19 16.63
N GLN A 82 -2.24 10.41 16.90
CA GLN A 82 -1.69 11.65 16.37
C GLN A 82 -1.25 12.54 17.51
N VAL A 83 -0.12 13.23 17.33
CA VAL A 83 0.39 14.24 18.26
C VAL A 83 0.89 15.40 17.42
N GLY A 84 0.43 16.60 17.72
CA GLY A 84 0.78 17.79 16.94
C GLY A 84 0.87 19.06 17.77
N GLY A 85 1.59 20.02 17.20
CA GLY A 85 1.56 21.40 17.61
C GLY A 85 0.62 22.18 16.72
N GLU A 86 -0.21 23.00 17.33
CA GLU A 86 -1.18 23.82 16.63
C GLU A 86 -0.82 25.30 16.71
N TRP A 87 -1.17 26.00 15.67
CA TRP A 87 -1.33 27.45 15.66
C TRP A 87 -2.80 27.76 15.47
N ASN A 88 -3.40 28.37 16.49
CA ASN A 88 -4.81 28.71 16.47
C ASN A 88 -5.04 30.23 16.38
N ALA A 89 -6.23 30.61 15.85
CA ALA A 89 -6.69 31.99 15.78
C ALA A 89 -8.17 32.03 16.16
N TRP A 90 -8.48 32.82 17.15
CA TRP A 90 -9.84 33.01 17.67
C TRP A 90 -10.53 34.19 17.00
N TYR A 91 -11.80 34.04 16.70
CA TYR A 91 -12.68 35.03 16.15
C TYR A 91 -13.94 35.03 17.00
N SER A 92 -14.15 36.11 17.73
CA SER A 92 -15.26 36.27 18.68
C SER A 92 -16.42 37.07 18.08
N ASP A 93 -17.60 36.88 18.61
CA ASP A 93 -18.81 37.68 18.27
C ASP A 93 -18.60 39.17 18.59
N GLN A 94 -17.82 39.49 19.67
CA GLN A 94 -17.54 40.85 20.11
C GLN A 94 -16.72 41.68 19.10
N GLU A 95 -16.18 41.05 18.05
CA GLU A 95 -15.47 41.75 16.97
C GLU A 95 -16.40 42.51 16.03
N HIS A 96 -17.68 42.21 16.04
CA HIS A 96 -18.67 42.87 15.18
C HIS A 96 -18.70 44.39 15.40
N GLY A 97 -18.50 45.14 14.31
CA GLY A 97 -18.53 46.61 14.33
C GLY A 97 -17.28 47.28 14.91
N LYS A 98 -16.20 46.54 15.20
CA LYS A 98 -14.95 47.09 15.76
C LYS A 98 -13.79 47.23 14.75
N ASP A 99 -13.99 46.90 13.47
CA ASP A 99 -13.03 46.99 12.38
C ASP A 99 -11.64 46.31 12.72
N LEU A 100 -11.67 45.25 13.53
CA LEU A 100 -10.46 44.55 13.92
C LEU A 100 -9.82 43.82 12.76
N PRO A 101 -8.50 43.80 12.65
CA PRO A 101 -7.80 43.08 11.58
C PRO A 101 -8.11 41.60 11.57
N VAL A 102 -8.66 41.07 10.46
CA VAL A 102 -9.10 39.66 10.30
C VAL A 102 -7.98 38.66 10.10
N SER A 103 -6.72 39.12 9.97
CA SER A 103 -5.58 38.22 9.74
C SER A 103 -5.38 37.25 10.91
N PRO A 104 -5.32 35.93 10.66
CA PRO A 104 -5.14 34.92 11.73
C PRO A 104 -3.80 35.02 12.46
N PHE A 105 -2.83 35.76 11.93
CA PHE A 105 -1.49 35.91 12.49
C PHE A 105 -1.35 37.09 13.46
N LYS A 106 -2.45 37.80 13.73
CA LYS A 106 -2.42 38.93 14.70
C LYS A 106 -2.25 38.39 16.11
N LYS A 107 -1.38 39.05 16.90
CA LYS A 107 -1.02 38.61 18.27
C LYS A 107 -2.22 38.56 19.23
N PHE A 108 -3.21 39.43 19.05
CA PHE A 108 -4.37 39.50 19.93
C PHE A 108 -5.31 38.31 19.76
N ARG A 109 -5.31 37.61 18.58
CA ARG A 109 -6.18 36.45 18.30
C ARG A 109 -5.45 35.14 18.23
N SER A 110 -4.15 35.12 17.93
CA SER A 110 -3.40 33.89 17.68
C SER A 110 -2.59 33.43 18.91
N SER A 111 -2.53 32.12 19.08
CA SER A 111 -1.71 31.47 20.10
C SER A 111 -1.22 30.09 19.63
N PRO A 112 -0.08 29.60 20.15
CA PRO A 112 0.27 28.20 19.99
C PRO A 112 -0.67 27.33 20.83
N SER A 113 -0.83 26.07 20.44
CA SER A 113 -1.56 25.06 21.18
C SER A 113 -1.00 23.67 20.88
N ALA A 114 -1.60 22.65 21.45
CA ALA A 114 -1.22 21.27 21.23
C ALA A 114 -2.45 20.40 20.99
N ALA A 115 -2.27 19.32 20.26
CA ALA A 115 -3.30 18.34 20.03
C ALA A 115 -2.79 16.92 20.16
N ILE A 116 -3.67 16.05 20.64
CA ILE A 116 -3.51 14.60 20.64
C ILE A 116 -4.80 13.98 20.13
N ALA A 117 -4.68 12.95 19.30
CA ALA A 117 -5.84 12.24 18.82
C ALA A 117 -5.60 10.74 18.76
N VAL A 118 -6.69 9.99 18.91
CA VAL A 118 -6.74 8.54 18.71
C VAL A 118 -7.85 8.27 17.70
N GLY A 119 -7.56 7.43 16.72
CA GLY A 119 -8.55 7.10 15.71
C GLY A 119 -8.37 5.70 15.15
N LYS A 120 -9.36 5.31 14.35
CA LYS A 120 -9.41 4.02 13.69
C LYS A 120 -9.96 4.16 12.28
N TRP A 121 -9.29 3.51 11.35
CA TRP A 121 -9.82 3.31 10.01
C TRP A 121 -10.66 2.02 9.97
N PHE A 122 -11.94 2.14 9.60
CA PHE A 122 -12.85 1.01 9.40
C PHE A 122 -12.75 0.46 7.98
N THR A 123 -12.53 1.34 7.03
CA THR A 123 -12.22 1.03 5.64
C THR A 123 -11.03 1.90 5.20
N PRO A 124 -10.40 1.63 4.04
CA PRO A 124 -9.36 2.53 3.53
C PRO A 124 -9.85 3.97 3.30
N GLY A 125 -11.16 4.17 3.13
CA GLY A 125 -11.78 5.47 2.84
C GLY A 125 -12.43 6.14 4.04
N ILE A 126 -12.84 5.39 5.08
CA ILE A 126 -13.64 5.93 6.19
C ILE A 126 -13.00 5.57 7.53
N GLY A 127 -12.81 6.58 8.37
CA GLY A 127 -12.30 6.45 9.73
C GLY A 127 -13.07 7.32 10.72
N LEU A 128 -12.86 7.03 12.00
CA LEU A 128 -13.29 7.88 13.11
C LEU A 128 -12.07 8.28 13.93
N ARG A 129 -12.12 9.49 14.51
CA ARG A 129 -11.05 10.04 15.32
C ARG A 129 -11.61 10.89 16.45
N THR A 130 -11.19 10.59 17.66
CA THR A 130 -11.37 11.44 18.83
C THR A 130 -10.13 12.31 18.97
N LYS A 131 -10.29 13.63 18.95
CA LYS A 131 -9.21 14.62 19.04
C LYS A 131 -9.42 15.52 20.25
N LEU A 132 -8.40 15.61 21.10
CA LEU A 132 -8.30 16.60 22.17
C LEU A 132 -7.28 17.66 21.73
N GLN A 133 -7.70 18.91 21.72
CA GLN A 133 -6.86 20.05 21.36
C GLN A 133 -7.06 21.19 22.35
N GLY A 134 -6.05 22.07 22.49
CA GLY A 134 -6.19 23.24 23.35
C GLY A 134 -4.94 23.59 24.13
N ILE A 135 -5.17 24.04 25.36
CA ILE A 135 -4.32 24.58 26.40
C ILE A 135 -4.28 26.11 26.35
N TRP A 136 -3.78 26.70 25.25
CA TRP A 136 -3.63 28.15 25.13
C TRP A 136 -4.49 28.70 24.00
N GLY A 137 -5.30 29.70 24.32
CA GLY A 137 -6.15 30.44 23.40
C GLY A 137 -6.16 31.93 23.74
N LYS A 138 -6.98 32.66 23.02
CA LYS A 138 -7.18 34.10 23.20
C LYS A 138 -8.67 34.43 23.24
N SER A 139 -9.04 35.33 24.14
CA SER A 139 -10.32 36.03 24.08
C SER A 139 -10.13 37.33 23.29
N VAL A 140 -10.93 37.51 22.23
CA VAL A 140 -10.77 38.61 21.28
C VAL A 140 -11.87 39.62 21.49
N ILE A 141 -11.57 40.64 22.28
CA ILE A 141 -12.51 41.76 22.56
C ILE A 141 -12.09 43.04 21.84
N ASP A 142 -10.77 43.28 21.78
CA ASP A 142 -10.10 44.40 21.13
C ASP A 142 -8.72 43.99 20.64
N GLU A 143 -7.86 44.93 20.24
CA GLU A 143 -6.49 44.62 19.82
C GLU A 143 -5.56 44.18 20.96
N ASN A 144 -6.01 44.23 22.23
CA ASN A 144 -5.22 43.77 23.37
C ASN A 144 -5.34 42.24 23.51
N SER A 145 -4.21 41.64 23.83
CA SER A 145 -4.15 40.19 24.01
C SER A 145 -4.66 39.76 25.38
N ARG A 146 -5.71 38.95 25.41
CA ARG A 146 -6.20 38.32 26.64
C ARG A 146 -6.02 36.81 26.52
N SER A 147 -5.45 36.20 27.57
CA SER A 147 -5.21 34.76 27.59
C SER A 147 -6.48 34.01 28.00
N ASN A 148 -6.86 33.01 27.22
CA ASN A 148 -7.91 32.06 27.54
C ASN A 148 -7.30 30.66 27.55
N LYS A 149 -7.44 29.93 28.65
CA LYS A 149 -7.06 28.52 28.73
C LYS A 149 -8.28 27.68 28.41
N TYR A 150 -8.14 26.75 27.47
CA TYR A 150 -9.26 25.91 27.04
C TYR A 150 -8.80 24.50 26.70
N TRP A 151 -9.75 23.60 26.60
CA TRP A 151 -9.64 22.34 25.90
C TRP A 151 -10.87 22.10 25.05
N ASN A 152 -10.70 21.34 23.97
CA ASN A 152 -11.75 20.98 23.04
C ASN A 152 -11.60 19.51 22.66
N LEU A 153 -12.63 18.71 22.92
CA LEU A 153 -12.70 17.28 22.60
C LEU A 153 -13.70 17.08 21.47
N ASN A 154 -13.22 16.66 20.32
CA ASN A 154 -14.00 16.46 19.13
C ASN A 154 -13.99 15.00 18.67
N GLU A 155 -15.11 14.53 18.16
CA GLU A 155 -15.23 13.31 17.39
C GLU A 155 -15.35 13.65 15.91
N HIS A 156 -14.48 13.10 15.08
CA HIS A 156 -14.42 13.39 13.64
C HIS A 156 -14.66 12.15 12.81
N VAL A 157 -15.51 12.27 11.80
CA VAL A 157 -15.56 11.34 10.67
C VAL A 157 -14.49 11.76 9.66
N LEU A 158 -13.62 10.85 9.32
CA LEU A 158 -12.51 11.04 8.37
C LEU A 158 -12.86 10.39 7.03
N LEU A 159 -12.73 11.14 5.94
CA LEU A 159 -12.96 10.65 4.58
C LEU A 159 -11.64 10.69 3.79
N ASN A 160 -11.00 9.54 3.57
CA ASN A 160 -9.80 9.49 2.75
C ASN A 160 -10.15 9.52 1.27
N VAL A 161 -10.32 10.74 0.74
CA VAL A 161 -10.71 10.97 -0.67
C VAL A 161 -9.68 10.38 -1.63
N SER A 162 -8.40 10.42 -1.28
CA SER A 162 -7.35 9.81 -2.10
C SER A 162 -7.56 8.32 -2.31
N ASN A 163 -7.97 7.59 -1.26
CA ASN A 163 -8.27 6.16 -1.37
C ASN A 163 -9.64 5.90 -2.01
N MET A 164 -10.62 6.77 -1.79
CA MET A 164 -11.97 6.61 -2.35
C MET A 164 -11.97 6.81 -3.88
N VAL A 165 -11.23 7.80 -4.38
CA VAL A 165 -11.21 8.15 -5.82
C VAL A 165 -10.17 7.33 -6.59
N LEU A 166 -8.97 7.16 -6.04
CA LEU A 166 -7.85 6.51 -6.73
C LEU A 166 -7.69 5.03 -6.38
N GLY A 167 -8.57 4.49 -5.52
CA GLY A 167 -8.45 3.14 -4.97
C GLY A 167 -7.40 3.03 -3.88
N TYR A 168 -7.45 1.94 -3.12
CA TYR A 168 -6.50 1.70 -2.03
C TYR A 168 -5.11 1.37 -2.54
N ASN A 169 -4.11 2.12 -2.05
CA ASN A 169 -2.69 1.86 -2.29
C ASN A 169 -1.90 2.03 -0.97
N PRO A 170 -1.34 0.94 -0.39
CA PRO A 170 -0.59 1.01 0.86
C PRO A 170 0.72 1.81 0.74
N ASN A 171 1.22 1.99 -0.48
CA ASN A 171 2.46 2.72 -0.76
C ASN A 171 2.24 4.20 -1.09
N ARG A 172 1.01 4.68 -1.07
CA ARG A 172 0.71 6.08 -1.34
C ARG A 172 1.38 6.99 -0.33
N VAL A 173 2.17 7.96 -0.82
CA VAL A 173 2.92 8.89 0.02
C VAL A 173 2.01 9.96 0.62
N TRP A 174 1.08 10.51 -0.18
CA TRP A 174 0.20 11.59 0.24
C TRP A 174 -1.27 11.18 0.18
N ASN A 175 -2.01 11.48 1.25
CA ASN A 175 -3.47 11.33 1.31
C ASN A 175 -4.12 12.65 1.73
N LEU A 176 -5.19 12.99 1.02
CA LEU A 176 -6.09 14.09 1.33
C LEU A 176 -7.31 13.52 2.07
N ILE A 177 -7.57 14.02 3.26
CA ILE A 177 -8.57 13.48 4.19
C ILE A 177 -9.41 14.64 4.75
N PRO A 178 -10.45 15.09 4.06
CA PRO A 178 -11.48 15.93 4.67
C PRO A 178 -12.07 15.26 5.90
N PHE A 179 -12.43 16.07 6.89
CA PHE A 179 -13.12 15.58 8.06
C PHE A 179 -14.23 16.56 8.49
N PHE A 180 -15.21 16.02 9.18
CA PHE A 180 -16.26 16.78 9.83
C PHE A 180 -16.68 16.08 11.12
N GLY A 181 -17.21 16.84 12.04
CA GLY A 181 -17.63 16.30 13.32
C GLY A 181 -18.10 17.38 14.26
N GLY A 182 -18.03 17.05 15.53
CA GLY A 182 -18.38 17.99 16.59
C GLY A 182 -17.90 17.47 17.93
N GLY A 183 -18.09 18.27 18.94
CA GLY A 183 -17.61 17.92 20.25
C GLY A 183 -18.01 18.93 21.33
N LEU A 184 -17.23 18.85 22.42
CA LEU A 184 -17.42 19.65 23.61
C LEU A 184 -16.14 20.40 23.95
N GLY A 185 -16.22 21.70 24.09
CA GLY A 185 -15.16 22.54 24.57
C GLY A 185 -15.43 23.07 25.98
N ARG A 186 -14.36 23.41 26.70
CA ARG A 186 -14.44 24.12 27.98
C ARG A 186 -13.35 25.18 28.03
N THR A 187 -13.76 26.42 28.37
CA THR A 187 -12.82 27.42 28.82
C THR A 187 -12.54 27.20 30.31
N MET A 188 -11.28 27.02 30.66
CA MET A 188 -10.83 26.86 32.05
C MET A 188 -10.63 28.22 32.74
N THR A 189 -10.59 29.30 31.96
CA THR A 189 -10.44 30.66 32.50
C THR A 189 -11.74 31.19 33.05
N HIS A 190 -12.87 30.86 32.38
CA HIS A 190 -14.20 31.37 32.74
C HIS A 190 -15.19 30.27 33.16
N ASP A 191 -14.75 28.99 33.16
CA ASP A 191 -15.52 27.81 33.57
C ASP A 191 -16.82 27.60 32.77
N LEU A 192 -16.78 27.86 31.46
CA LEU A 192 -17.90 27.68 30.56
C LEU A 192 -17.69 26.45 29.65
N TYR A 193 -18.79 25.77 29.31
CA TYR A 193 -18.81 24.64 28.39
C TYR A 193 -19.61 25.03 27.16
N ALA A 194 -19.10 24.68 25.98
CA ALA A 194 -19.80 24.89 24.72
C ALA A 194 -19.66 23.63 23.82
N MET A 195 -20.76 23.28 23.14
CA MET A 195 -20.69 22.34 22.05
C MET A 195 -20.11 23.03 20.82
N ASN A 196 -19.50 22.24 19.92
CA ASN A 196 -18.97 22.79 18.69
C ASN A 196 -19.21 21.88 17.49
N LEU A 197 -19.23 22.49 16.31
CA LEU A 197 -19.10 21.84 15.03
C LEU A 197 -17.67 22.03 14.53
N SER A 198 -17.09 20.97 13.98
CA SER A 198 -15.72 20.93 13.51
C SER A 198 -15.67 20.44 12.07
N VAL A 199 -14.95 21.16 11.23
CA VAL A 199 -14.67 20.74 9.84
C VAL A 199 -13.24 21.08 9.47
N GLY A 200 -12.65 20.33 8.55
CA GLY A 200 -11.32 20.63 8.09
C GLY A 200 -10.77 19.62 7.09
N VAL A 201 -9.48 19.76 6.84
CA VAL A 201 -8.73 18.92 5.91
C VAL A 201 -7.43 18.49 6.57
N LEU A 202 -7.25 17.20 6.65
CA LEU A 202 -6.03 16.54 7.11
C LEU A 202 -5.25 16.03 5.90
N ASN A 203 -4.01 16.44 5.76
CA ASN A 203 -3.06 15.92 4.79
C ASN A 203 -2.06 15.03 5.51
N THR A 204 -1.89 13.81 5.06
CA THR A 204 -0.90 12.89 5.64
C THR A 204 0.18 12.54 4.62
N PHE A 205 1.44 12.60 5.05
CA PHE A 205 2.62 12.29 4.25
C PHE A 205 3.32 11.09 4.88
N ARG A 206 3.25 9.95 4.23
CA ARG A 206 3.84 8.71 4.73
C ARG A 206 5.37 8.80 4.74
N VAL A 207 5.97 8.59 5.90
CA VAL A 207 7.43 8.51 6.09
C VAL A 207 7.88 7.06 6.06
N CYS A 208 7.15 6.20 6.77
CA CYS A 208 7.34 4.75 6.80
C CYS A 208 6.00 4.05 7.10
N ASP A 209 5.98 2.72 7.18
CA ASP A 209 4.74 1.95 7.38
C ASP A 209 4.02 2.29 8.69
N LYS A 210 4.76 2.71 9.71
CA LYS A 210 4.23 2.99 11.04
C LYS A 210 4.08 4.47 11.34
N MET A 211 4.60 5.35 10.47
CA MET A 211 4.61 6.77 10.77
C MET A 211 4.37 7.64 9.53
N ALA A 212 3.57 8.68 9.72
CA ALA A 212 3.36 9.75 8.76
C ALA A 212 3.50 11.11 9.44
N ILE A 213 3.94 12.11 8.69
CA ILE A 213 3.78 13.52 9.06
C ILE A 213 2.38 13.93 8.64
N HIS A 214 1.71 14.74 9.44
CA HIS A 214 0.43 15.32 9.04
C HIS A 214 0.44 16.85 9.12
N LEU A 215 -0.31 17.45 8.21
CA LEU A 215 -0.66 18.86 8.20
C LEU A 215 -2.19 18.94 8.16
N GLU A 216 -2.77 19.58 9.16
CA GLU A 216 -4.20 19.76 9.30
C GLU A 216 -4.56 21.23 9.29
N LEU A 217 -5.63 21.57 8.60
CA LEU A 217 -6.29 22.87 8.67
C LEU A 217 -7.75 22.62 9.05
N GLY A 218 -8.21 23.26 10.10
CA GLY A 218 -9.55 23.05 10.59
C GLY A 218 -10.16 24.30 11.17
N TRP A 219 -11.48 24.24 11.30
CA TRP A 219 -12.31 25.29 11.82
C TRP A 219 -13.35 24.66 12.76
N ASN A 220 -13.45 25.24 13.97
CA ASN A 220 -14.46 24.90 14.96
C ASN A 220 -15.37 26.10 15.17
N ARG A 221 -16.67 25.89 15.16
CA ARG A 221 -17.68 26.88 15.53
C ARG A 221 -18.39 26.40 16.78
N PHE A 222 -18.43 27.26 17.77
CA PHE A 222 -19.03 26.98 19.07
C PHE A 222 -20.46 27.48 19.14
N GLU A 223 -21.28 26.84 19.96
CA GLU A 223 -22.67 27.25 20.20
C GLU A 223 -22.80 28.36 21.25
N GLU A 224 -21.71 28.68 21.95
CA GLU A 224 -21.68 29.62 23.07
C GLU A 224 -20.33 30.37 23.04
N ASP A 225 -20.24 31.44 23.87
CA ASP A 225 -19.07 32.30 24.00
C ASP A 225 -17.91 31.54 24.67
N MET A 226 -17.18 30.81 23.88
CA MET A 226 -16.07 29.94 24.35
C MET A 226 -14.88 30.74 24.84
N ASP A 227 -14.76 32.00 24.45
CA ASP A 227 -13.73 32.91 24.93
C ASP A 227 -14.05 33.49 26.33
N GLY A 228 -15.27 33.26 26.82
CA GLY A 228 -15.73 33.67 28.16
C GLY A 228 -16.30 35.07 28.23
N TYR A 229 -16.59 35.69 27.11
CA TYR A 229 -17.19 37.03 27.06
C TYR A 229 -18.44 37.06 26.18
N ALA A 230 -19.46 37.75 26.65
CA ALA A 230 -20.63 38.13 25.87
C ALA A 230 -20.64 39.67 25.69
N GLY A 231 -20.33 40.12 24.50
CA GLY A 231 -20.04 41.52 24.28
C GLY A 231 -18.80 42.01 25.03
N ASN A 232 -18.90 42.98 25.89
CA ASN A 232 -17.79 43.51 26.68
C ASN A 232 -17.76 43.01 28.13
N THR A 233 -18.69 42.14 28.51
CA THR A 233 -18.81 41.58 29.87
C THR A 233 -18.45 40.11 29.91
N VAL A 234 -18.04 39.63 31.08
CA VAL A 234 -17.83 38.20 31.27
C VAL A 234 -19.17 37.48 31.11
N ALA A 235 -19.22 36.46 30.26
CA ALA A 235 -20.41 35.68 29.98
C ALA A 235 -20.90 34.96 31.24
N ASP A 236 -22.21 35.08 31.53
CA ASP A 236 -22.85 34.26 32.56
C ASP A 236 -23.31 32.93 31.93
N SER A 237 -22.98 31.81 32.59
CA SER A 237 -23.06 30.47 32.07
C SER A 237 -24.41 29.94 31.57
N HIS A 238 -25.47 30.78 31.60
CA HIS A 238 -26.85 30.33 31.38
C HIS A 238 -27.67 31.12 30.36
N VAL A 239 -27.11 32.13 29.69
CA VAL A 239 -28.01 33.15 29.08
C VAL A 239 -28.14 33.06 27.54
N ASN A 240 -27.17 32.59 26.79
CA ASN A 240 -27.21 32.69 25.33
C ASN A 240 -26.67 31.47 24.59
N ARG A 241 -27.31 30.30 24.74
CA ARG A 241 -27.04 29.17 23.86
C ARG A 241 -27.67 29.38 22.49
N GLY A 242 -26.90 29.19 21.44
CA GLY A 242 -27.32 29.30 20.06
C GLY A 242 -26.14 29.32 19.09
N TRP A 243 -26.45 29.26 17.81
CA TRP A 243 -25.42 29.21 16.76
C TRP A 243 -25.24 30.55 16.04
N GLU A 244 -25.94 31.58 16.43
CA GLU A 244 -25.84 32.92 15.87
C GLU A 244 -24.74 33.70 16.60
N ASP A 245 -23.88 34.41 15.83
CA ASP A 245 -22.83 35.32 16.31
C ASP A 245 -21.97 34.74 17.45
N LYS A 246 -21.42 33.54 17.23
CA LYS A 246 -20.66 32.83 18.23
C LYS A 246 -19.19 32.65 17.83
N ASP A 247 -18.41 32.25 18.83
CA ASP A 247 -16.97 32.07 18.70
C ASP A 247 -16.53 31.04 17.64
N ASN A 248 -15.52 31.40 16.91
CA ASN A 248 -14.90 30.55 15.90
C ASN A 248 -13.40 30.37 16.19
N LEU A 249 -12.93 29.15 16.00
CA LEU A 249 -11.53 28.81 16.13
C LEU A 249 -11.03 28.27 14.79
N LEU A 250 -10.14 29.02 14.14
CA LEU A 250 -9.36 28.56 13.01
C LEU A 250 -8.04 28.02 13.52
N TYR A 251 -7.61 26.84 13.05
CA TYR A 251 -6.33 26.28 13.46
C TYR A 251 -5.57 25.63 12.29
N ALA A 252 -4.24 25.62 12.43
CA ALA A 252 -3.32 24.87 11.61
C ALA A 252 -2.45 23.99 12.52
N GLU A 253 -2.40 22.70 12.27
CA GLU A 253 -1.64 21.72 13.03
C GLU A 253 -0.57 21.06 12.17
N LEU A 254 0.62 20.93 12.71
CA LEU A 254 1.70 20.10 12.18
C LEU A 254 2.07 19.04 13.22
N GLY A 255 2.06 17.79 12.81
CA GLY A 255 2.31 16.71 13.77
C GLY A 255 2.73 15.38 13.14
N LEU A 256 2.73 14.36 13.98
CA LEU A 256 3.09 12.99 13.64
C LEU A 256 1.89 12.07 13.87
N THR A 257 1.65 11.20 12.92
CA THR A 257 0.68 10.11 13.01
C THR A 257 1.42 8.79 13.14
N PHE A 258 1.09 8.02 14.17
CA PHE A 258 1.64 6.69 14.43
C PHE A 258 0.57 5.62 14.21
N ASN A 259 0.79 4.72 13.27
CA ASN A 259 -0.09 3.59 12.99
C ASN A 259 0.21 2.42 13.92
N LEU A 260 -0.82 1.93 14.61
CA LEU A 260 -0.74 0.85 15.57
C LEU A 260 -1.11 -0.49 14.93
N GLY A 261 -0.42 -1.55 15.30
CA GLY A 261 -0.71 -2.89 14.82
C GLY A 261 -0.60 -3.03 13.29
N LYS A 262 -1.49 -3.81 12.69
CA LYS A 262 -1.63 -3.93 11.24
C LYS A 262 -2.33 -2.68 10.71
N SER A 263 -1.71 -1.96 9.80
CA SER A 263 -2.24 -0.70 9.22
C SER A 263 -2.52 -0.80 7.72
N THR A 264 -2.33 -1.97 7.14
CA THR A 264 -2.57 -2.23 5.72
C THR A 264 -3.78 -3.14 5.53
N TRP A 265 -4.38 -3.07 4.35
CA TRP A 265 -5.52 -3.87 3.92
C TRP A 265 -5.09 -4.81 2.81
N ASN A 266 -5.66 -6.02 2.79
CA ASN A 266 -5.52 -6.93 1.67
C ASN A 266 -6.59 -6.58 0.63
N LYS A 267 -6.20 -6.45 -0.63
CA LYS A 267 -7.16 -6.26 -1.74
C LYS A 267 -7.98 -7.53 -1.91
N THR A 268 -9.25 -7.38 -2.24
CA THR A 268 -10.13 -8.52 -2.56
C THR A 268 -9.84 -8.99 -3.98
N PRO A 269 -9.57 -10.30 -4.20
CA PRO A 269 -9.44 -10.85 -5.55
C PRO A 269 -10.71 -10.62 -6.36
N ASP A 270 -10.56 -10.30 -7.63
CA ASP A 270 -11.67 -10.27 -8.58
C ASP A 270 -11.95 -11.71 -9.06
N VAL A 271 -12.94 -12.33 -8.43
CA VAL A 271 -13.29 -13.74 -8.68
C VAL A 271 -13.79 -13.94 -10.13
N ASP A 272 -14.46 -12.95 -10.69
CA ASP A 272 -14.99 -13.06 -12.07
C ASP A 272 -13.86 -12.91 -13.09
N ALA A 273 -12.93 -11.98 -12.86
CA ALA A 273 -11.72 -11.87 -13.67
C ALA A 273 -10.82 -13.11 -13.54
N LEU A 274 -10.69 -13.67 -12.33
CA LEU A 274 -9.95 -14.93 -12.11
C LEU A 274 -10.61 -16.13 -12.82
N LYS A 275 -11.94 -16.23 -12.78
CA LYS A 275 -12.68 -17.26 -13.53
C LYS A 275 -12.52 -17.09 -15.03
N ALA A 276 -12.64 -15.87 -15.55
CA ALA A 276 -12.43 -15.59 -16.97
C ALA A 276 -11.02 -15.95 -17.43
N LEU A 277 -10.00 -15.60 -16.63
CA LEU A 277 -8.61 -15.98 -16.90
C LEU A 277 -8.42 -17.51 -16.89
N SER A 278 -8.98 -18.17 -15.88
CA SER A 278 -8.94 -19.64 -15.80
C SER A 278 -9.66 -20.30 -16.98
N GLN A 279 -10.83 -19.79 -17.36
CA GLN A 279 -11.56 -20.29 -18.53
C GLN A 279 -10.77 -20.10 -19.83
N ALA A 280 -10.18 -18.92 -20.04
CA ALA A 280 -9.34 -18.65 -21.19
C ALA A 280 -8.12 -19.60 -21.26
N GLN A 281 -7.52 -19.92 -20.11
CA GLN A 281 -6.43 -20.89 -20.03
C GLN A 281 -6.90 -22.31 -20.37
N MET A 282 -8.09 -22.71 -19.87
CA MET A 282 -8.70 -23.99 -20.22
C MET A 282 -9.03 -24.08 -21.71
N ASP A 283 -9.59 -23.03 -22.29
CA ASP A 283 -9.92 -22.98 -23.72
C ASP A 283 -8.66 -23.05 -24.58
N ALA A 284 -7.59 -22.34 -24.20
CA ALA A 284 -6.30 -22.43 -24.88
C ALA A 284 -5.68 -23.84 -24.77
N LEU A 285 -5.78 -24.47 -23.62
CA LEU A 285 -5.30 -25.84 -23.40
C LEU A 285 -6.10 -26.84 -24.23
N ASN A 286 -7.43 -26.69 -24.26
CA ASN A 286 -8.30 -27.52 -25.09
C ASN A 286 -8.01 -27.37 -26.59
N ALA A 287 -7.72 -26.14 -27.05
CA ALA A 287 -7.30 -25.90 -28.43
C ALA A 287 -6.00 -26.64 -28.74
N GLN A 288 -4.99 -26.52 -27.87
CA GLN A 288 -3.72 -27.27 -28.02
C GLN A 288 -3.92 -28.78 -28.01
N LEU A 289 -4.83 -29.29 -27.18
CA LEU A 289 -5.15 -30.70 -27.12
C LEU A 289 -5.83 -31.17 -28.40
N ASN A 290 -6.74 -30.39 -28.96
CA ASN A 290 -7.39 -30.69 -30.25
C ASN A 290 -6.39 -30.64 -31.40
N ASP A 291 -5.47 -29.67 -31.43
CA ASP A 291 -4.41 -29.58 -32.41
C ASP A 291 -3.49 -30.79 -32.35
N ALA A 292 -3.07 -31.17 -31.11
CA ALA A 292 -2.25 -32.34 -30.90
C ALA A 292 -3.00 -33.66 -31.30
N ALA A 293 -4.30 -33.74 -31.01
CA ALA A 293 -5.13 -34.88 -31.43
C ALA A 293 -5.25 -34.96 -32.95
N SER A 294 -5.44 -33.82 -33.63
CA SER A 294 -5.51 -33.71 -35.08
C SER A 294 -4.19 -34.11 -35.74
N GLU A 295 -3.07 -33.64 -35.19
CA GLU A 295 -1.73 -33.99 -35.67
C GLU A 295 -1.44 -35.49 -35.40
N ASN A 296 -1.85 -36.05 -34.28
CA ASN A 296 -1.75 -37.50 -34.01
C ASN A 296 -2.59 -38.30 -35.03
N ALA A 297 -3.78 -37.85 -35.35
CA ALA A 297 -4.61 -38.50 -36.39
C ALA A 297 -3.95 -38.42 -37.78
N ARG A 298 -3.40 -37.25 -38.12
CA ARG A 298 -2.64 -37.04 -39.36
C ARG A 298 -1.42 -37.97 -39.42
N LEU A 299 -0.63 -38.02 -38.35
CA LEU A 299 0.55 -38.87 -38.27
C LEU A 299 0.21 -40.37 -38.33
N LYS A 300 -0.88 -40.79 -37.67
CA LYS A 300 -1.39 -42.18 -37.79
C LYS A 300 -1.80 -42.52 -39.20
N ASN A 301 -2.48 -41.63 -39.90
CA ASN A 301 -2.87 -41.85 -41.28
C ASN A 301 -1.65 -41.88 -42.21
N MET A 302 -0.64 -41.04 -41.99
CA MET A 302 0.60 -41.08 -42.74
C MET A 302 1.36 -42.37 -42.46
N LEU A 303 1.41 -42.85 -41.22
CA LEU A 303 2.03 -44.10 -40.81
C LEU A 303 1.34 -45.33 -41.46
N ALA A 304 -0.02 -45.31 -41.49
CA ALA A 304 -0.82 -46.38 -42.10
C ALA A 304 -0.67 -46.43 -43.63
N ASN A 305 -0.34 -45.29 -44.27
CA ASN A 305 -0.11 -45.18 -45.72
C ASN A 305 1.35 -45.33 -46.12
N GLN A 306 2.29 -45.42 -45.15
CA GLN A 306 3.70 -45.72 -45.43
C GLN A 306 3.87 -47.22 -45.62
N GLN A 307 4.42 -47.61 -46.76
CA GLN A 307 4.99 -48.97 -46.92
C GLN A 307 6.09 -49.19 -45.85
N PRO A 308 6.30 -50.41 -45.37
CA PRO A 308 7.23 -50.68 -44.28
C PRO A 308 8.63 -50.23 -44.68
N ALA A 309 9.01 -49.05 -44.20
CA ALA A 309 10.40 -48.56 -44.30
C ALA A 309 11.23 -49.11 -43.16
N GLU A 310 12.39 -49.53 -43.48
CA GLU A 310 13.37 -50.15 -42.62
C GLU A 310 13.62 -49.44 -41.27
N THR A 311 13.99 -50.21 -40.31
CA THR A 311 14.26 -49.98 -38.85
C THR A 311 15.06 -48.73 -38.43
N LYS A 312 15.27 -47.74 -39.28
CA LYS A 312 16.03 -46.52 -38.98
C LYS A 312 15.20 -45.44 -38.27
N THR A 313 13.84 -45.46 -38.38
CA THR A 313 12.97 -44.39 -37.89
C THR A 313 12.67 -44.45 -36.40
N ILE A 314 12.92 -45.59 -35.75
CA ILE A 314 12.62 -45.75 -34.29
C ILE A 314 13.68 -45.02 -33.41
N ARG A 315 14.87 -44.78 -33.93
CA ARG A 315 15.93 -44.08 -33.13
C ARG A 315 15.67 -42.58 -32.93
N GLU A 316 15.08 -41.86 -33.90
CA GLU A 316 14.84 -40.42 -33.77
C GLU A 316 13.70 -40.05 -32.82
N PHE A 317 12.71 -40.91 -32.65
CA PHE A 317 11.56 -40.63 -31.77
C PHE A 317 11.89 -40.73 -30.29
N VAL A 318 12.92 -41.44 -29.90
CA VAL A 318 13.33 -41.71 -28.50
C VAL A 318 14.31 -40.66 -27.99
N THR A 319 14.89 -39.85 -28.87
CA THR A 319 15.83 -38.77 -28.49
C THR A 319 15.13 -37.50 -28.05
N THR A 320 13.80 -37.37 -28.26
CA THR A 320 13.06 -36.18 -27.86
C THR A 320 12.90 -36.12 -26.35
N PRO A 321 13.27 -34.99 -25.68
CA PRO A 321 13.14 -34.84 -24.25
C PRO A 321 11.68 -34.85 -23.77
N VAL A 322 11.39 -35.72 -22.81
CA VAL A 322 10.09 -35.78 -22.14
C VAL A 322 10.10 -34.89 -20.90
N SER A 323 9.12 -34.03 -20.74
CA SER A 323 9.02 -33.08 -19.62
C SER A 323 8.09 -33.57 -18.51
N VAL A 324 8.53 -33.38 -17.26
CA VAL A 324 7.76 -33.58 -16.00
C VAL A 324 7.69 -32.25 -15.28
N PHE A 325 6.50 -31.81 -14.92
CA PHE A 325 6.28 -30.46 -14.37
C PHE A 325 6.17 -30.46 -12.84
N PHE A 326 6.49 -29.28 -12.26
CA PHE A 326 6.52 -29.05 -10.81
C PHE A 326 5.79 -27.74 -10.44
N ASN A 327 5.17 -27.75 -9.26
CA ASN A 327 4.61 -26.54 -8.69
C ASN A 327 5.70 -25.59 -8.19
N ILE A 328 5.33 -24.31 -8.03
CA ILE A 328 6.23 -23.29 -7.50
C ILE A 328 6.79 -23.71 -6.14
N ASN A 329 8.09 -23.57 -5.97
CA ASN A 329 8.82 -23.94 -4.76
C ASN A 329 8.61 -25.40 -4.29
N LYS A 330 8.25 -26.30 -5.21
CA LYS A 330 8.08 -27.73 -4.92
C LYS A 330 9.05 -28.57 -5.76
N THR A 331 9.42 -29.71 -5.17
CA THR A 331 10.27 -30.72 -5.78
C THR A 331 9.55 -32.04 -6.02
N ASN A 332 8.30 -32.17 -5.56
CA ASN A 332 7.43 -33.30 -5.88
C ASN A 332 6.70 -33.04 -7.21
N ILE A 333 6.51 -34.10 -7.98
CA ILE A 333 5.87 -34.06 -9.30
C ILE A 333 4.44 -33.52 -9.17
N ALA A 334 4.10 -32.56 -10.03
CA ALA A 334 2.79 -31.90 -10.00
C ALA A 334 1.65 -32.83 -10.45
N SER A 335 1.93 -33.68 -11.45
CA SER A 335 0.94 -34.61 -11.99
C SER A 335 1.58 -35.97 -12.27
N GLN A 336 0.97 -37.03 -11.75
CA GLN A 336 1.38 -38.41 -12.07
C GLN A 336 1.16 -38.76 -13.54
N LYS A 337 0.35 -38.00 -14.27
CA LYS A 337 0.12 -38.18 -15.70
C LYS A 337 1.39 -37.95 -16.52
N ASP A 338 2.27 -37.06 -16.04
CA ASP A 338 3.54 -36.76 -16.73
C ASP A 338 4.47 -38.00 -16.78
N LEU A 339 4.33 -38.91 -15.80
CA LEU A 339 5.12 -40.11 -15.72
C LEU A 339 4.78 -41.18 -16.78
N VAL A 340 3.65 -41.07 -17.45
CA VAL A 340 3.27 -42.03 -18.51
C VAL A 340 4.29 -42.02 -19.64
N ASN A 341 4.73 -40.84 -20.08
CA ASN A 341 5.74 -40.71 -21.11
C ASN A 341 7.15 -41.10 -20.59
N VAL A 342 7.46 -40.78 -19.31
CA VAL A 342 8.69 -41.17 -18.65
C VAL A 342 8.81 -42.70 -18.57
N GLN A 343 7.67 -43.40 -18.35
CA GLN A 343 7.61 -44.85 -18.31
C GLN A 343 7.99 -45.48 -19.67
N ALA A 344 7.57 -44.84 -20.79
CA ALA A 344 7.97 -45.28 -22.12
C ALA A 344 9.52 -45.16 -22.34
N VAL A 345 10.11 -44.02 -21.90
CA VAL A 345 11.55 -43.82 -21.94
C VAL A 345 12.28 -44.84 -21.06
N ALA A 346 11.77 -45.10 -19.85
CA ALA A 346 12.35 -46.11 -18.93
C ALA A 346 12.30 -47.50 -19.51
N LYS A 347 11.18 -47.87 -20.15
CA LYS A 347 11.03 -49.17 -20.83
C LYS A 347 12.07 -49.33 -21.95
N TYR A 348 12.18 -48.32 -22.84
CA TYR A 348 13.14 -48.32 -23.92
C TYR A 348 14.59 -48.41 -23.43
N ALA A 349 14.95 -47.62 -22.40
CA ALA A 349 16.28 -47.62 -21.82
C ALA A 349 16.67 -49.02 -21.27
N LYS A 350 15.71 -49.70 -20.65
CA LYS A 350 15.90 -51.08 -20.13
C LYS A 350 16.14 -52.09 -21.26
N GLU A 351 15.27 -52.02 -22.30
CA GLU A 351 15.32 -52.95 -23.43
C GLU A 351 16.60 -52.79 -24.28
N ASN A 352 17.08 -51.52 -24.40
CA ASN A 352 18.25 -51.21 -25.25
C ASN A 352 19.54 -50.95 -24.47
N ASN A 353 19.52 -51.13 -23.14
CA ASN A 353 20.66 -50.83 -22.27
C ASN A 353 21.20 -49.39 -22.42
N SER A 354 20.34 -48.42 -22.71
CA SER A 354 20.71 -47.05 -22.95
C SER A 354 20.83 -46.24 -21.66
N ASN A 355 21.69 -45.23 -21.68
CA ASN A 355 21.79 -44.25 -20.59
C ASN A 355 20.68 -43.19 -20.70
N ILE A 356 20.33 -42.56 -19.59
CA ILE A 356 19.29 -41.51 -19.52
C ILE A 356 19.89 -40.24 -18.92
N ASN A 357 19.67 -39.11 -19.56
CA ASN A 357 19.96 -37.80 -19.03
C ASN A 357 18.69 -37.18 -18.45
N VAL A 358 18.73 -36.74 -17.19
CA VAL A 358 17.66 -36.04 -16.51
C VAL A 358 18.13 -34.62 -16.19
N VAL A 359 17.49 -33.61 -16.78
CA VAL A 359 17.87 -32.22 -16.58
C VAL A 359 16.72 -31.48 -15.87
N GLY A 360 17.03 -30.97 -14.69
CA GLY A 360 16.06 -30.15 -13.91
C GLY A 360 16.16 -28.67 -14.20
N TYR A 361 15.04 -27.96 -14.12
CA TYR A 361 14.95 -26.53 -14.36
C TYR A 361 14.06 -25.87 -13.29
N ALA A 362 14.34 -24.62 -12.98
CA ALA A 362 13.49 -23.72 -12.23
C ALA A 362 13.13 -22.51 -13.10
N ASP A 363 12.06 -21.79 -12.76
CA ASP A 363 11.77 -20.53 -13.44
C ASP A 363 12.68 -19.42 -12.90
N SER A 364 13.18 -18.56 -13.77
CA SER A 364 14.08 -17.45 -13.42
C SER A 364 13.35 -16.27 -12.78
N ALA A 365 12.02 -16.21 -12.91
CA ALA A 365 11.22 -15.08 -12.40
C ALA A 365 10.96 -15.17 -10.88
N THR A 366 11.19 -16.35 -10.26
CA THR A 366 10.95 -16.56 -8.84
C THR A 366 12.18 -17.15 -8.15
N GLY A 367 12.47 -16.65 -6.94
CA GLY A 367 13.60 -17.11 -6.14
C GLY A 367 14.95 -16.51 -6.53
N SER A 368 15.96 -16.74 -5.70
CA SER A 368 17.34 -16.36 -6.00
C SER A 368 18.04 -17.43 -6.85
N ALA A 369 19.15 -17.08 -7.51
CA ALA A 369 19.93 -18.00 -8.32
C ALA A 369 20.32 -19.28 -7.54
N ASN A 370 20.74 -19.13 -6.28
CA ASN A 370 21.11 -20.28 -5.43
C ASN A 370 19.90 -21.17 -5.10
N VAL A 371 18.72 -20.57 -4.84
CA VAL A 371 17.49 -21.33 -4.58
C VAL A 371 17.07 -22.09 -5.84
N ASN A 372 17.13 -21.45 -6.99
CA ASN A 372 16.75 -22.05 -8.27
C ASN A 372 17.71 -23.18 -8.66
N GLN A 373 19.01 -23.05 -8.36
CA GLN A 373 19.96 -24.13 -8.55
C GLN A 373 19.56 -25.34 -7.69
N VAL A 374 19.36 -25.17 -6.40
CA VAL A 374 18.99 -26.27 -5.48
C VAL A 374 17.64 -26.90 -5.90
N LEU A 375 16.66 -26.07 -6.35
CA LEU A 375 15.37 -26.60 -6.81
C LEU A 375 15.52 -27.43 -8.08
N SER A 376 16.32 -26.98 -9.04
CA SER A 376 16.56 -27.71 -10.28
C SER A 376 17.28 -29.03 -10.06
N ASP A 377 18.31 -29.06 -9.20
CA ASP A 377 19.00 -30.27 -8.82
C ASP A 377 18.06 -31.30 -8.18
N LYS A 378 17.25 -30.85 -7.19
CA LYS A 378 16.29 -31.72 -6.51
C LYS A 378 15.18 -32.22 -7.44
N ARG A 379 14.74 -31.43 -8.42
CA ARG A 379 13.75 -31.85 -9.42
C ARG A 379 14.31 -32.96 -10.34
N ALA A 380 15.55 -32.78 -10.80
CA ALA A 380 16.24 -33.81 -11.56
C ALA A 380 16.35 -35.10 -10.76
N GLU A 381 16.76 -35.02 -9.50
CA GLU A 381 16.91 -36.18 -8.61
C GLU A 381 15.55 -36.86 -8.33
N THR A 382 14.47 -36.08 -8.15
CA THR A 382 13.10 -36.64 -7.97
C THR A 382 12.72 -37.51 -9.16
N VAL A 383 12.93 -37.02 -10.39
CA VAL A 383 12.57 -37.78 -11.60
C VAL A 383 13.53 -38.99 -11.80
N ALA A 384 14.79 -38.84 -11.45
CA ALA A 384 15.73 -39.97 -11.47
C ALA A 384 15.30 -41.10 -10.51
N ASN A 385 14.80 -40.75 -9.33
CA ASN A 385 14.28 -41.71 -8.36
C ASN A 385 13.01 -42.41 -8.89
N GLU A 386 12.14 -41.74 -9.63
CA GLU A 386 11.02 -42.39 -10.31
C GLU A 386 11.47 -43.35 -11.41
N LEU A 387 12.50 -43.01 -12.20
CA LEU A 387 13.10 -43.90 -13.18
C LEU A 387 13.70 -45.18 -12.52
N VAL A 388 14.31 -45.02 -11.36
CA VAL A 388 14.83 -46.18 -10.57
C VAL A 388 13.66 -47.06 -10.11
N LYS A 389 12.54 -46.46 -9.63
CA LYS A 389 11.32 -47.24 -9.28
C LYS A 389 10.74 -47.98 -10.48
N MET A 390 10.89 -47.43 -11.70
CA MET A 390 10.50 -48.08 -12.96
C MET A 390 11.49 -49.16 -13.42
N GLY A 391 12.55 -49.37 -12.64
CA GLY A 391 13.51 -50.44 -12.85
C GLY A 391 14.71 -50.07 -13.74
N VAL A 392 15.01 -48.81 -13.94
CA VAL A 392 16.25 -48.34 -14.58
C VAL A 392 17.36 -48.32 -13.53
N SER A 393 18.54 -48.85 -13.86
CA SER A 393 19.68 -48.86 -12.93
C SER A 393 20.20 -47.43 -12.68
N ARG A 394 20.51 -47.06 -11.42
CA ARG A 394 20.90 -45.69 -11.02
C ARG A 394 22.19 -45.21 -11.70
N ASP A 395 23.13 -46.15 -11.97
CA ASP A 395 24.39 -45.89 -12.65
C ASP A 395 24.25 -45.49 -14.13
N ARG A 396 23.05 -45.71 -14.71
CA ARG A 396 22.71 -45.30 -16.08
C ARG A 396 21.94 -43.98 -16.14
N ILE A 397 21.67 -43.34 -15.01
CA ILE A 397 20.92 -42.09 -14.95
C ILE A 397 21.87 -40.96 -14.53
N SER A 398 22.10 -40.03 -15.46
CA SER A 398 22.81 -38.79 -15.19
C SER A 398 21.79 -37.68 -14.81
N THR A 399 22.08 -36.92 -13.77
CA THR A 399 21.23 -35.82 -13.32
C THR A 399 22.00 -34.51 -13.34
N VAL A 400 21.38 -33.45 -13.88
CA VAL A 400 21.94 -32.09 -13.92
C VAL A 400 20.86 -31.08 -13.64
N GLY A 401 21.10 -30.15 -12.72
CA GLY A 401 20.23 -28.97 -12.53
C GLY A 401 20.77 -27.76 -13.29
N LYS A 402 19.94 -27.11 -14.08
CA LYS A 402 20.27 -25.90 -14.86
C LYS A 402 19.92 -24.60 -14.17
N GLY A 403 19.43 -24.64 -12.92
CA GLY A 403 19.03 -23.44 -12.20
C GLY A 403 17.76 -22.78 -12.77
N GLY A 404 17.70 -21.47 -12.66
CA GLY A 404 16.60 -20.66 -13.18
C GLY A 404 16.77 -20.39 -14.67
N VAL A 405 15.75 -20.71 -15.46
CA VAL A 405 15.70 -20.52 -16.93
C VAL A 405 14.43 -19.77 -17.34
N ASP A 406 14.45 -19.21 -18.54
CA ASP A 406 13.34 -18.52 -19.19
C ASP A 406 13.17 -19.00 -20.65
N ASP A 407 13.22 -20.32 -20.85
CA ASP A 407 13.22 -20.93 -22.18
C ASP A 407 11.81 -21.08 -22.76
N LEU A 408 10.78 -21.15 -21.90
CA LEU A 408 9.40 -21.45 -22.28
C LEU A 408 8.41 -20.42 -21.73
N SER A 409 7.37 -20.15 -22.51
CA SER A 409 6.22 -19.33 -22.13
C SER A 409 4.94 -20.19 -22.10
N PRO A 410 4.09 -20.06 -21.07
CA PRO A 410 4.23 -19.20 -19.90
C PRO A 410 5.38 -19.63 -18.97
N ILE A 411 5.86 -18.70 -18.14
CA ILE A 411 7.06 -18.88 -17.28
C ILE A 411 6.97 -20.13 -16.39
N SER A 412 5.75 -20.52 -16.01
CA SER A 412 5.49 -21.74 -15.22
C SER A 412 5.97 -23.04 -15.89
N PHE A 413 6.12 -23.07 -17.23
CA PHE A 413 6.61 -24.23 -17.95
C PHE A 413 8.11 -24.45 -17.75
N ASN A 414 8.83 -23.48 -17.22
CA ASN A 414 10.22 -23.61 -16.84
C ASN A 414 10.41 -24.38 -15.52
N ARG A 415 9.33 -24.66 -14.78
CA ARG A 415 9.35 -25.53 -13.58
C ARG A 415 9.20 -26.98 -13.98
N ARG A 416 10.23 -27.54 -14.59
CA ARG A 416 10.19 -28.89 -15.16
C ARG A 416 11.48 -29.67 -14.90
N ALA A 417 11.43 -30.95 -15.16
CA ALA A 417 12.62 -31.77 -15.46
C ALA A 417 12.40 -32.50 -16.78
N THR A 418 13.40 -32.56 -17.61
CA THR A 418 13.38 -33.32 -18.88
C THR A 418 14.11 -34.62 -18.75
N VAL A 419 13.56 -35.63 -19.37
CA VAL A 419 14.16 -37.01 -19.45
C VAL A 419 14.45 -37.30 -20.90
N GLN A 420 15.64 -37.69 -21.23
CA GLN A 420 16.10 -38.01 -22.58
C GLN A 420 17.05 -39.18 -22.55
N ILE A 421 16.99 -40.02 -23.57
CA ILE A 421 18.01 -41.07 -23.79
C ILE A 421 19.33 -40.36 -24.14
N ALA A 422 20.42 -40.72 -23.46
CA ALA A 422 21.74 -40.27 -23.79
C ALA A 422 22.25 -41.05 -25.01
N GLU A 423 22.79 -40.36 -25.99
CA GLU A 423 23.50 -40.96 -27.12
C GLU A 423 24.83 -41.57 -26.73
#